data_8011036bd59ad1a4fe5d6b2a93f9dce1
#
_entry.id   8011036bd59ad1a4fe5d6b2a93f9dce1
#
_cell.length_a   1.000
_cell.length_b   1.000
_cell.length_c   1.000
_cell.angle_alpha   90.00
_cell.angle_beta   90.00
_cell.angle_gamma   90.00
#
_symmetry.space_group_name_H-M   'P 1'
#
loop_
_entity.id
_entity.type
_entity.pdbx_description
1 polymer ?
#
loop_
_entity_poly.entity_id
_entity_poly.type
_entity_poly.pdbx_seq_one_letter_code
_entity_poly.pdbx_strand_id
1 'polypeptide(L)'
;MYEQAARLAAFIDSVAPRVAWSLDHNPRRIDLLLHNQTAIANGMVTWAPKRSEFFTIPRQDLTSTEWLSQLAIHEYRHVVQIDKLNQGFTRGLNYVFGQQATGAVIGLYLPMWLLEGDAVVAETALTASGRGRSFAFTNEIKAQLLERGMYSYDKAYLGSYRDYVPNHYNMGYLITANARALYGADIWDKAFEYVGRNSWNPVAFNTTLRKSTGMSQRQLYKKIFSEMREQWTEELTGQIESSRQPINTPDDDYLLYSSPVAINDSTLITELSGPGVRSAIVSIDINTGKKKTLRYTGPRQSEPISANSALVVWSELKWHPRWEHKVWSVIRTHDLGSNRSRYITHSGYLSSPAVHPDRKLIAAVKSSTINSYSIAFIDADNGKSIKEFPTPDNYYPIHPSWNSNGENLVMVLLSAKGRALFTLQPESGEWTQLSSWTYDEIKNPHQQGNLIWYSAQGDLSDEIFVFDAVTKENKRLTSSKFGAYHPTITPDGRLIYTDYRASGLRPVIHTDNSLYPAPNPALSVSGNLATLISRQ
;
A
#
# COMPACT_ATOMS: atom_id res chain seq x y z
N MET A 1 3.28 -2.52 -25.91
CA MET A 1 3.62 -1.11 -25.60
C MET A 1 2.71 -0.09 -26.26
N TYR A 2 2.62 -0.04 -27.60
CA TYR A 2 1.73 0.93 -28.26
C TYR A 2 0.26 0.82 -27.81
N GLU A 3 -0.29 -0.36 -27.76
CA GLU A 3 -1.66 -0.61 -27.30
C GLU A 3 -1.88 -0.19 -25.82
N GLN A 4 -0.92 -0.48 -24.94
CA GLN A 4 -0.95 -0.05 -23.54
C GLN A 4 -0.92 1.47 -23.41
N ALA A 5 -0.06 2.14 -24.17
CA ALA A 5 0.01 3.60 -24.20
C ALA A 5 -1.29 4.22 -24.73
N ALA A 6 -1.88 3.64 -25.78
CA ALA A 6 -3.15 4.10 -26.33
C ALA A 6 -4.32 3.92 -25.35
N ARG A 7 -4.40 2.77 -24.66
CA ARG A 7 -5.41 2.53 -23.61
C ARG A 7 -5.26 3.52 -22.45
N LEU A 8 -4.03 3.76 -22.01
CA LEU A 8 -3.76 4.70 -20.91
C LEU A 8 -4.11 6.13 -21.31
N ALA A 9 -3.76 6.56 -22.52
CA ALA A 9 -4.15 7.88 -23.03
C ALA A 9 -5.66 8.05 -23.09
N ALA A 10 -6.39 7.08 -23.64
CA ALA A 10 -7.85 7.08 -23.69
C ALA A 10 -8.47 7.10 -22.28
N PHE A 11 -7.89 6.37 -21.32
CA PHE A 11 -8.33 6.41 -19.93
C PHE A 11 -8.14 7.80 -19.33
N ILE A 12 -6.94 8.40 -19.49
CA ILE A 12 -6.65 9.75 -18.99
C ILE A 12 -7.64 10.76 -19.59
N ASP A 13 -7.85 10.74 -20.89
CA ASP A 13 -8.80 11.63 -21.57
C ASP A 13 -10.22 11.50 -20.98
N SER A 14 -10.65 10.29 -20.64
CA SER A 14 -11.97 10.03 -20.07
C SER A 14 -12.14 10.54 -18.63
N VAL A 15 -11.08 10.51 -17.82
CA VAL A 15 -11.13 10.92 -16.41
C VAL A 15 -10.67 12.35 -16.17
N ALA A 16 -9.92 12.94 -17.10
CA ALA A 16 -9.32 14.28 -16.99
C ALA A 16 -10.30 15.38 -16.55
N PRO A 17 -11.52 15.51 -17.13
CA PRO A 17 -12.46 16.53 -16.70
C PRO A 17 -12.89 16.39 -15.23
N ARG A 18 -13.05 15.14 -14.75
CA ARG A 18 -13.43 14.86 -13.36
C ARG A 18 -12.28 15.13 -12.40
N VAL A 19 -11.06 14.74 -12.76
CA VAL A 19 -9.85 15.01 -11.97
C VAL A 19 -9.60 16.50 -11.83
N ALA A 20 -9.87 17.27 -12.88
CA ALA A 20 -9.66 18.71 -12.94
C ALA A 20 -10.77 19.53 -12.23
N TRP A 21 -11.99 18.97 -12.13
CA TRP A 21 -13.21 19.67 -11.74
C TRP A 21 -13.07 20.54 -10.48
N SER A 22 -12.59 19.99 -9.37
CA SER A 22 -12.54 20.72 -8.09
C SER A 22 -11.41 21.76 -8.00
N LEU A 23 -10.55 21.87 -9.01
CA LEU A 23 -9.57 22.95 -9.18
C LEU A 23 -9.97 23.93 -10.29
N ASP A 24 -11.13 23.76 -10.90
CA ASP A 24 -11.66 24.61 -11.98
C ASP A 24 -10.55 25.03 -12.98
N HIS A 25 -9.81 24.04 -13.48
CA HIS A 25 -8.66 24.30 -14.35
C HIS A 25 -8.47 23.20 -15.39
N ASN A 26 -8.39 23.61 -16.65
CA ASN A 26 -8.06 22.73 -17.77
C ASN A 26 -6.57 22.87 -18.10
N PRO A 27 -5.71 21.90 -17.76
CA PRO A 27 -4.27 22.01 -17.92
C PRO A 27 -3.87 21.93 -19.40
N ARG A 28 -2.77 22.59 -19.73
CA ARG A 28 -2.15 22.49 -21.06
C ARG A 28 -1.55 21.09 -21.25
N ARG A 29 -1.41 20.70 -22.51
CA ARG A 29 -0.81 19.42 -22.91
C ARG A 29 0.47 19.11 -22.12
N ILE A 30 0.62 17.85 -21.76
CA ILE A 30 1.81 17.29 -21.12
C ILE A 30 2.24 16.03 -21.87
N ASP A 31 3.55 15.78 -21.91
CA ASP A 31 4.12 14.57 -22.46
C ASP A 31 4.16 13.49 -21.37
N LEU A 32 3.73 12.27 -21.70
CA LEU A 32 3.73 11.11 -20.82
C LEU A 32 4.80 10.11 -21.27
N LEU A 33 5.74 9.81 -20.37
CA LEU A 33 6.79 8.81 -20.57
C LEU A 33 6.43 7.53 -19.81
N LEU A 34 6.56 6.39 -20.48
CA LEU A 34 6.29 5.07 -19.87
C LEU A 34 7.60 4.31 -19.68
N HIS A 35 7.92 4.00 -18.41
CA HIS A 35 9.05 3.18 -18.01
C HIS A 35 8.60 1.76 -17.74
N ASN A 36 8.92 0.83 -18.64
CA ASN A 36 8.50 -0.56 -18.54
C ASN A 36 9.65 -1.55 -18.26
N GLN A 37 10.86 -1.06 -18.06
CA GLN A 37 12.04 -1.89 -17.75
C GLN A 37 12.46 -1.76 -16.28
N THR A 38 11.50 -1.59 -15.39
CA THR A 38 11.77 -1.41 -13.96
C THR A 38 10.77 -2.17 -13.11
N ALA A 39 11.26 -2.82 -12.06
CA ALA A 39 10.44 -3.44 -11.03
C ALA A 39 9.91 -2.42 -10.00
N ILE A 40 10.36 -1.17 -10.06
CA ILE A 40 9.86 -0.11 -9.18
C ILE A 40 8.51 0.35 -9.71
N ALA A 41 7.48 0.32 -8.87
CA ALA A 41 6.18 0.91 -9.15
C ALA A 41 6.18 2.35 -8.62
N ASN A 42 6.10 3.33 -9.52
CA ASN A 42 6.12 4.74 -9.18
C ASN A 42 5.44 5.59 -10.27
N GLY A 43 5.13 6.83 -9.94
CA GLY A 43 4.78 7.87 -10.89
C GLY A 43 5.35 9.20 -10.44
N MET A 44 5.50 10.11 -11.37
CA MET A 44 5.90 11.49 -11.05
C MET A 44 5.47 12.47 -12.13
N VAL A 45 5.18 13.69 -11.70
CA VAL A 45 5.07 14.86 -12.59
C VAL A 45 6.22 15.79 -12.30
N THR A 46 7.01 16.09 -13.32
CA THR A 46 8.06 17.09 -13.24
C THR A 46 7.63 18.39 -13.95
N TRP A 47 8.17 19.51 -13.51
CA TRP A 47 7.82 20.83 -14.04
C TRP A 47 8.89 21.47 -14.92
N ALA A 48 10.10 20.88 -14.97
CA ALA A 48 11.21 21.42 -15.74
C ALA A 48 12.16 20.33 -16.28
N PRO A 49 11.96 19.85 -17.49
CA PRO A 49 10.85 20.11 -18.41
C PRO A 49 9.55 19.46 -17.94
N LYS A 50 8.41 20.09 -18.24
CA LYS A 50 7.07 19.61 -17.86
C LYS A 50 6.77 18.29 -18.57
N ARG A 51 6.68 17.21 -17.79
CA ARG A 51 6.32 15.87 -18.25
C ARG A 51 5.77 15.04 -17.10
N SER A 52 5.08 13.98 -17.43
CA SER A 52 4.69 12.93 -16.49
C SER A 52 5.41 11.63 -16.82
N GLU A 53 5.86 10.91 -15.81
CA GLU A 53 6.57 9.63 -15.96
C GLU A 53 5.87 8.54 -15.17
N PHE A 54 5.49 7.45 -15.84
CA PHE A 54 4.81 6.31 -15.25
C PHE A 54 5.68 5.06 -15.33
N PHE A 55 5.86 4.41 -14.19
CA PHE A 55 6.54 3.13 -14.06
C PHE A 55 5.47 2.04 -14.10
N THR A 56 5.46 1.26 -15.17
CA THR A 56 4.26 0.50 -15.57
C THR A 56 4.07 -0.82 -14.84
N ILE A 57 5.14 -1.43 -14.29
CA ILE A 57 5.05 -2.71 -13.57
C ILE A 57 4.42 -2.48 -12.19
N PRO A 58 3.31 -3.15 -11.86
CA PRO A 58 2.65 -2.97 -10.57
C PRO A 58 3.43 -3.63 -9.42
N ARG A 59 3.18 -3.14 -8.20
CA ARG A 59 3.68 -3.73 -6.95
C ARG A 59 2.64 -4.65 -6.32
N GLN A 60 3.01 -5.39 -5.28
CA GLN A 60 2.14 -6.38 -4.66
C GLN A 60 1.19 -5.81 -3.60
N ASP A 61 1.48 -4.64 -3.04
CA ASP A 61 0.70 -3.95 -2.00
C ASP A 61 -0.26 -2.88 -2.55
N LEU A 62 -0.84 -3.10 -3.72
CA LEU A 62 -1.82 -2.22 -4.35
C LEU A 62 -3.12 -2.10 -3.54
N THR A 63 -3.92 -1.09 -3.85
CA THR A 63 -5.37 -1.07 -3.56
C THR A 63 -6.10 -2.03 -4.50
N SER A 64 -7.42 -2.19 -4.35
CA SER A 64 -8.22 -3.02 -5.27
C SER A 64 -8.55 -2.34 -6.61
N THR A 65 -7.74 -1.35 -7.00
CA THR A 65 -7.79 -0.67 -8.31
C THR A 65 -6.54 -1.02 -9.11
N GLU A 66 -6.69 -1.23 -10.41
CA GLU A 66 -5.55 -1.49 -11.31
C GLU A 66 -4.53 -0.37 -11.25
N TRP A 67 -3.24 -0.74 -11.18
CA TRP A 67 -2.12 0.17 -10.95
C TRP A 67 -2.11 1.41 -11.85
N LEU A 68 -2.17 1.22 -13.17
CA LEU A 68 -2.08 2.34 -14.11
C LEU A 68 -3.30 3.25 -14.07
N SER A 69 -4.47 2.74 -13.75
CA SER A 69 -5.68 3.53 -13.61
C SER A 69 -5.63 4.43 -12.37
N GLN A 70 -5.20 3.88 -11.23
CA GLN A 70 -5.01 4.65 -10.01
C GLN A 70 -3.91 5.71 -10.19
N LEU A 71 -2.76 5.30 -10.75
CA LEU A 71 -1.63 6.17 -11.01
C LEU A 71 -2.01 7.33 -11.94
N ALA A 72 -2.77 7.03 -13.00
CA ALA A 72 -3.20 8.05 -13.95
C ALA A 72 -4.04 9.16 -13.30
N ILE A 73 -4.97 8.82 -12.42
CA ILE A 73 -5.79 9.79 -11.67
C ILE A 73 -4.89 10.63 -10.76
N HIS A 74 -4.00 9.97 -10.01
CA HIS A 74 -3.10 10.63 -9.07
C HIS A 74 -2.16 11.63 -9.77
N GLU A 75 -1.42 11.16 -10.76
CA GLU A 75 -0.43 11.99 -11.48
C GLU A 75 -1.11 13.07 -12.33
N TYR A 76 -2.27 12.79 -12.93
CA TYR A 76 -2.98 13.83 -13.66
C TYR A 76 -3.49 14.94 -12.72
N ARG A 77 -3.81 14.61 -11.45
CA ARG A 77 -4.11 15.64 -10.45
C ARG A 77 -2.94 16.59 -10.23
N HIS A 78 -1.70 16.08 -10.18
CA HIS A 78 -0.50 16.92 -10.11
C HIS A 78 -0.30 17.77 -11.37
N VAL A 79 -0.64 17.26 -12.55
CA VAL A 79 -0.63 18.07 -13.78
C VAL A 79 -1.54 19.28 -13.65
N VAL A 80 -2.78 19.09 -13.15
CA VAL A 80 -3.75 20.16 -12.93
C VAL A 80 -3.23 21.17 -11.90
N GLN A 81 -2.72 20.70 -10.75
CA GLN A 81 -2.18 21.52 -9.67
C GLN A 81 -1.03 22.43 -10.17
N ILE A 82 -0.06 21.84 -10.87
CA ILE A 82 1.13 22.56 -11.35
C ILE A 82 0.76 23.58 -12.41
N ASP A 83 -0.10 23.19 -13.36
CA ASP A 83 -0.49 24.11 -14.44
C ASP A 83 -1.34 25.28 -13.93
N LYS A 84 -2.20 25.03 -12.92
CA LYS A 84 -3.00 26.08 -12.27
C LYS A 84 -2.16 27.13 -11.56
N LEU A 85 -1.01 26.77 -11.00
CA LEU A 85 -0.10 27.75 -10.39
C LEU A 85 0.52 28.72 -11.39
N ASN A 86 0.57 28.36 -12.68
CA ASN A 86 1.18 29.20 -13.71
C ASN A 86 0.25 30.33 -14.16
N GLN A 87 -0.07 31.23 -13.24
CA GLN A 87 -0.90 32.40 -13.46
C GLN A 87 -0.40 33.63 -12.67
N GLY A 88 -0.93 34.81 -13.00
CA GLY A 88 -0.58 36.05 -12.32
C GLY A 88 0.92 36.31 -12.22
N PHE A 89 1.44 36.55 -11.02
CA PHE A 89 2.86 36.84 -10.78
C PHE A 89 3.75 35.63 -11.13
N THR A 90 3.31 34.41 -10.79
CA THR A 90 4.03 33.18 -11.18
C THR A 90 4.20 33.04 -12.69
N ARG A 91 3.18 33.41 -13.48
CA ARG A 91 3.30 33.42 -14.95
C ARG A 91 4.33 34.45 -15.42
N GLY A 92 4.37 35.64 -14.79
CA GLY A 92 5.41 36.64 -15.06
C GLY A 92 6.81 36.09 -14.80
N LEU A 93 7.02 35.43 -13.66
CA LEU A 93 8.28 34.76 -13.35
C LEU A 93 8.60 33.64 -14.35
N ASN A 94 7.59 32.90 -14.82
CA ASN A 94 7.79 31.82 -15.80
C ASN A 94 8.25 32.37 -17.17
N TYR A 95 7.81 33.56 -17.60
CA TYR A 95 8.33 34.18 -18.82
C TYR A 95 9.81 34.58 -18.71
N VAL A 96 10.27 34.96 -17.50
CA VAL A 96 11.67 35.40 -17.28
C VAL A 96 12.60 34.22 -17.00
N PHE A 97 12.18 33.26 -16.15
CA PHE A 97 13.01 32.18 -15.63
C PHE A 97 12.60 30.78 -16.14
N GLY A 98 11.62 30.71 -17.05
CA GLY A 98 11.11 29.46 -17.58
C GLY A 98 10.36 28.62 -16.54
N GLN A 99 10.20 27.35 -16.85
CA GLN A 99 9.44 26.40 -16.01
C GLN A 99 9.98 26.23 -14.58
N GLN A 100 11.25 26.53 -14.34
CA GLN A 100 11.88 26.49 -13.00
C GLN A 100 11.19 27.43 -12.01
N ALA A 101 10.64 28.56 -12.47
CA ALA A 101 9.91 29.50 -11.64
C ALA A 101 8.66 28.85 -11.00
N THR A 102 7.91 28.07 -11.77
CA THR A 102 6.74 27.35 -11.23
C THR A 102 7.18 26.32 -10.18
N GLY A 103 8.27 25.59 -10.43
CA GLY A 103 8.86 24.67 -9.48
C GLY A 103 9.28 25.34 -8.16
N ALA A 104 9.91 26.50 -8.25
CA ALA A 104 10.28 27.30 -7.08
C ALA A 104 9.05 27.75 -6.28
N VAL A 105 7.98 28.18 -6.95
CA VAL A 105 6.72 28.56 -6.28
C VAL A 105 6.09 27.37 -5.57
N ILE A 106 6.07 26.17 -6.18
CA ILE A 106 5.59 24.94 -5.52
C ILE A 106 6.41 24.69 -4.25
N GLY A 107 7.72 24.60 -4.37
CA GLY A 107 8.61 24.24 -3.24
C GLY A 107 8.61 25.25 -2.09
N LEU A 108 8.40 26.54 -2.38
CA LEU A 108 8.44 27.61 -1.37
C LEU A 108 7.09 27.85 -0.68
N TYR A 109 5.97 27.65 -1.37
CA TYR A 109 4.66 28.09 -0.89
C TYR A 109 3.69 26.96 -0.55
N LEU A 110 3.78 25.83 -1.23
CA LEU A 110 2.82 24.74 -1.05
C LEU A 110 3.43 23.59 -0.25
N PRO A 111 2.81 23.18 0.85
CA PRO A 111 3.27 22.01 1.58
C PRO A 111 3.01 20.73 0.79
N MET A 112 3.94 19.78 0.84
CA MET A 112 3.79 18.47 0.16
C MET A 112 2.53 17.74 0.59
N TRP A 113 2.10 17.87 1.85
CA TRP A 113 0.86 17.26 2.30
C TRP A 113 -0.39 17.75 1.55
N LEU A 114 -0.38 18.99 1.03
CA LEU A 114 -1.49 19.49 0.20
C LEU A 114 -1.45 18.86 -1.18
N LEU A 115 -0.29 18.84 -1.83
CA LEU A 115 -0.16 18.30 -3.18
C LEU A 115 -0.55 16.83 -3.21
N GLU A 116 0.07 16.04 -2.35
CA GLU A 116 -0.15 14.60 -2.29
C GLU A 116 -1.51 14.22 -1.70
N GLY A 117 -1.93 14.93 -0.65
CA GLY A 117 -3.23 14.69 -0.02
C GLY A 117 -4.40 14.97 -0.94
N ASP A 118 -4.35 16.04 -1.74
CA ASP A 118 -5.37 16.37 -2.72
C ASP A 118 -5.38 15.38 -3.91
N ALA A 119 -4.22 14.82 -4.29
CA ALA A 119 -4.16 13.76 -5.27
C ALA A 119 -4.76 12.44 -4.73
N VAL A 120 -4.52 12.11 -3.46
CA VAL A 120 -5.19 10.97 -2.78
C VAL A 120 -6.70 11.19 -2.67
N VAL A 121 -7.15 12.43 -2.44
CA VAL A 121 -8.60 12.76 -2.48
C VAL A 121 -9.17 12.48 -3.86
N ALA A 122 -8.49 12.88 -4.94
CA ALA A 122 -8.97 12.65 -6.30
C ALA A 122 -9.09 11.15 -6.63
N GLU A 123 -8.06 10.35 -6.31
CA GLU A 123 -8.13 8.90 -6.54
C GLU A 123 -9.20 8.21 -5.68
N THR A 124 -9.40 8.67 -4.43
CA THR A 124 -10.43 8.12 -3.54
C THR A 124 -11.83 8.46 -4.01
N ALA A 125 -12.04 9.68 -4.52
CA ALA A 125 -13.33 10.12 -5.02
C ALA A 125 -13.71 9.44 -6.34
N LEU A 126 -12.74 9.16 -7.21
CA LEU A 126 -12.97 8.71 -8.58
C LEU A 126 -12.79 7.20 -8.79
N THR A 127 -12.40 6.45 -7.75
CA THR A 127 -12.28 4.99 -7.81
C THR A 127 -13.08 4.31 -6.71
N ALA A 128 -13.39 3.03 -6.89
CA ALA A 128 -14.07 2.24 -5.88
C ALA A 128 -13.15 1.86 -4.69
N SER A 129 -11.82 1.93 -4.84
CA SER A 129 -10.86 1.52 -3.81
C SER A 129 -9.57 2.37 -3.78
N GLY A 130 -9.68 3.69 -3.91
CA GLY A 130 -8.56 4.59 -3.71
C GLY A 130 -8.02 4.56 -2.27
N ARG A 131 -6.76 5.01 -2.07
CA ARG A 131 -6.05 4.90 -0.78
C ARG A 131 -6.83 5.40 0.43
N GLY A 132 -7.64 6.45 0.29
CA GLY A 132 -8.46 6.96 1.39
C GLY A 132 -9.58 6.03 1.85
N ARG A 133 -9.87 4.94 1.11
CA ARG A 133 -10.80 3.87 1.51
C ARG A 133 -10.11 2.72 2.23
N SER A 134 -8.79 2.64 2.17
CA SER A 134 -8.00 1.62 2.84
C SER A 134 -7.79 1.97 4.31
N PHE A 135 -8.19 1.08 5.22
CA PHE A 135 -7.90 1.25 6.64
C PHE A 135 -6.41 1.24 6.93
N ALA A 136 -5.63 0.40 6.25
CA ALA A 136 -4.17 0.37 6.41
C ALA A 136 -3.54 1.76 6.17
N PHE A 137 -4.12 2.55 5.26
CA PHE A 137 -3.63 3.90 4.97
C PHE A 137 -3.98 4.93 6.07
N THR A 138 -5.17 4.86 6.67
CA THR A 138 -5.61 5.83 7.69
C THR A 138 -5.25 5.42 9.12
N ASN A 139 -5.18 4.12 9.39
CA ASN A 139 -4.96 3.58 10.74
C ASN A 139 -3.57 3.86 11.30
N GLU A 140 -2.56 4.15 10.46
CA GLU A 140 -1.25 4.61 10.94
C GLU A 140 -1.40 5.90 11.77
N ILE A 141 -2.13 6.89 11.25
CA ILE A 141 -2.39 8.14 11.98
C ILE A 141 -3.37 7.92 13.13
N LYS A 142 -4.41 7.08 12.92
CA LYS A 142 -5.37 6.75 13.97
C LYS A 142 -4.66 6.15 15.19
N ALA A 143 -3.79 5.17 14.99
CA ALA A 143 -3.01 4.54 16.06
C ALA A 143 -2.07 5.54 16.75
N GLN A 144 -1.30 6.31 15.98
CA GLN A 144 -0.39 7.32 16.51
C GLN A 144 -1.16 8.36 17.34
N LEU A 145 -2.28 8.86 16.83
CA LEU A 145 -3.07 9.92 17.48
C LEU A 145 -3.71 9.45 18.79
N LEU A 146 -4.20 8.20 18.84
CA LEU A 146 -4.88 7.66 20.00
C LEU A 146 -3.93 7.09 21.06
N GLU A 147 -2.80 6.51 20.67
CA GLU A 147 -1.88 5.86 21.62
C GLU A 147 -0.67 6.73 22.00
N ARG A 148 -0.20 7.62 21.09
CA ARG A 148 0.95 8.52 21.33
C ARG A 148 0.54 9.98 21.47
N GLY A 149 -0.72 10.32 21.20
CA GLY A 149 -1.25 11.68 21.21
C GLY A 149 -0.92 12.48 19.95
N MET A 150 -1.43 13.71 19.90
CA MET A 150 -1.27 14.59 18.75
C MET A 150 0.14 15.20 18.72
N TYR A 151 0.88 14.97 17.64
CA TYR A 151 2.16 15.64 17.41
C TYR A 151 1.94 17.13 17.05
N SER A 152 2.96 17.97 17.27
CA SER A 152 2.94 19.32 16.72
C SER A 152 2.89 19.26 15.19
N TYR A 153 2.34 20.30 14.57
CA TYR A 153 2.28 20.39 13.10
C TYR A 153 3.67 20.17 12.45
N ASP A 154 4.68 20.82 13.02
CA ASP A 154 6.04 20.75 12.46
C ASP A 154 6.61 19.33 12.55
N LYS A 155 6.39 18.62 13.67
CA LYS A 155 6.80 17.23 13.81
C LYS A 155 6.01 16.31 12.87
N ALA A 156 4.69 16.49 12.76
CA ALA A 156 3.86 15.69 11.87
C ALA A 156 4.22 15.87 10.39
N TYR A 157 4.65 17.08 10.00
CA TYR A 157 5.00 17.39 8.62
C TYR A 157 6.46 17.08 8.26
N LEU A 158 7.40 17.41 9.14
CA LEU A 158 8.85 17.28 8.89
C LEU A 158 9.43 15.93 9.32
N GLY A 159 8.66 15.15 10.08
CA GLY A 159 9.13 13.88 10.64
C GLY A 159 9.88 14.04 11.97
N SER A 160 10.45 12.94 12.44
CA SER A 160 11.26 12.86 13.65
C SER A 160 12.36 11.82 13.49
N TYR A 161 13.54 12.08 14.04
CA TYR A 161 14.62 11.10 14.12
C TYR A 161 14.42 10.10 15.28
N ARG A 162 13.57 10.44 16.24
CA ARG A 162 13.31 9.63 17.43
C ARG A 162 12.05 8.78 17.29
N ASP A 163 10.97 9.41 16.83
CA ASP A 163 9.65 8.77 16.81
C ASP A 163 9.23 8.48 15.37
N TYR A 164 8.53 7.39 15.17
CA TYR A 164 7.84 7.17 13.91
C TYR A 164 6.75 8.22 13.71
N VAL A 165 6.75 8.82 12.54
CA VAL A 165 5.71 9.77 12.11
C VAL A 165 5.14 9.25 10.79
N PRO A 166 3.82 9.01 10.71
CA PRO A 166 3.17 8.68 9.45
C PRO A 166 3.48 9.71 8.37
N ASN A 167 3.58 9.29 7.14
CA ASN A 167 4.06 10.13 6.05
C ASN A 167 3.06 11.25 5.68
N HIS A 168 3.51 12.18 4.85
CA HIS A 168 2.71 13.33 4.42
C HIS A 168 1.52 12.96 3.50
N TYR A 169 1.45 11.78 2.90
CA TYR A 169 0.29 11.30 2.15
C TYR A 169 -0.91 11.05 3.08
N ASN A 170 -0.68 10.32 4.19
CA ASN A 170 -1.71 10.02 5.18
C ASN A 170 -2.23 11.30 5.84
N MET A 171 -1.31 12.14 6.34
CA MET A 171 -1.64 13.43 6.95
C MET A 171 -2.35 14.36 5.95
N GLY A 172 -1.84 14.41 4.74
CA GLY A 172 -2.35 15.26 3.67
C GLY A 172 -3.76 14.87 3.26
N TYR A 173 -4.03 13.59 3.06
CA TYR A 173 -5.38 13.11 2.76
C TYR A 173 -6.38 13.54 3.83
N LEU A 174 -6.05 13.33 5.11
CA LEU A 174 -6.95 13.66 6.20
C LEU A 174 -7.20 15.17 6.30
N ILE A 175 -6.19 16.02 6.11
CA ILE A 175 -6.38 17.48 6.11
C ILE A 175 -7.20 17.91 4.88
N THR A 176 -6.83 17.43 3.69
CA THR A 176 -7.44 17.90 2.45
C THR A 176 -8.88 17.44 2.31
N ALA A 177 -9.19 16.19 2.68
CA ALA A 177 -10.54 15.65 2.64
C ALA A 177 -11.46 16.30 3.66
N ASN A 178 -11.01 16.45 4.94
CA ASN A 178 -11.81 17.11 5.97
C ASN A 178 -12.02 18.61 5.66
N ALA A 179 -11.00 19.30 5.15
CA ALA A 179 -11.16 20.70 4.75
C ALA A 179 -12.19 20.87 3.62
N ARG A 180 -12.19 19.96 2.62
CA ARG A 180 -13.24 19.94 1.58
C ARG A 180 -14.63 19.69 2.18
N ALA A 181 -14.75 18.75 3.10
CA ALA A 181 -16.02 18.45 3.77
C ALA A 181 -16.56 19.64 4.57
N LEU A 182 -15.68 20.41 5.23
CA LEU A 182 -16.05 21.53 6.10
C LEU A 182 -16.25 22.87 5.36
N TYR A 183 -15.46 23.13 4.31
CA TYR A 183 -15.37 24.45 3.68
C TYR A 183 -15.73 24.45 2.18
N GLY A 184 -16.07 23.29 1.64
CA GLY A 184 -16.46 23.13 0.23
C GLY A 184 -15.37 22.54 -0.65
N ALA A 185 -15.80 21.93 -1.76
CA ALA A 185 -14.92 21.23 -2.70
C ALA A 185 -13.87 22.15 -3.37
N ASP A 186 -14.16 23.44 -3.48
CA ASP A 186 -13.36 24.47 -4.13
C ASP A 186 -12.32 25.14 -3.23
N ILE A 187 -12.18 24.70 -1.95
CA ILE A 187 -11.23 25.32 -1.01
C ILE A 187 -9.80 25.32 -1.54
N TRP A 188 -9.39 24.23 -2.17
CA TRP A 188 -8.03 24.11 -2.72
C TRP A 188 -7.87 24.83 -4.03
N ASP A 189 -8.94 24.95 -4.83
CA ASP A 189 -8.95 25.81 -6.01
C ASP A 189 -8.57 27.26 -5.64
N LYS A 190 -9.25 27.83 -4.66
CA LYS A 190 -8.98 29.18 -4.13
C LYS A 190 -7.54 29.31 -3.62
N ALA A 191 -7.00 28.24 -3.01
CA ALA A 191 -5.63 28.24 -2.51
C ALA A 191 -4.60 28.27 -3.63
N PHE A 192 -4.73 27.38 -4.64
CA PHE A 192 -3.82 27.33 -5.80
C PHE A 192 -3.92 28.63 -6.62
N GLU A 193 -5.12 29.14 -6.85
CA GLU A 193 -5.31 30.39 -7.57
C GLU A 193 -4.62 31.57 -6.86
N TYR A 194 -4.88 31.72 -5.56
CA TYR A 194 -4.30 32.83 -4.81
C TYR A 194 -2.76 32.76 -4.77
N VAL A 195 -2.19 31.59 -4.51
CA VAL A 195 -0.72 31.39 -4.50
C VAL A 195 -0.13 31.68 -5.87
N GLY A 196 -0.71 31.14 -6.96
CA GLY A 196 -0.24 31.40 -8.32
C GLY A 196 -0.23 32.89 -8.69
N ARG A 197 -1.29 33.62 -8.32
CA ARG A 197 -1.41 35.06 -8.61
C ARG A 197 -0.52 35.93 -7.73
N ASN A 198 -0.24 35.51 -6.49
CA ASN A 198 0.39 36.34 -5.47
C ASN A 198 1.68 35.70 -4.89
N SER A 199 2.46 34.99 -5.73
CA SER A 199 3.71 34.38 -5.28
C SER A 199 4.82 35.40 -4.91
N TRP A 200 4.58 36.69 -5.04
CA TRP A 200 5.38 37.73 -4.42
C TRP A 200 5.17 37.83 -2.88
N ASN A 201 4.04 37.32 -2.36
CA ASN A 201 3.73 37.32 -0.95
C ASN A 201 4.33 36.08 -0.27
N PRO A 202 5.31 36.17 0.64
CA PRO A 202 5.98 35.02 1.22
C PRO A 202 5.07 34.14 2.09
N VAL A 203 3.89 34.61 2.46
CA VAL A 203 2.89 33.87 3.26
C VAL A 203 1.60 33.65 2.49
N ALA A 204 1.65 33.60 1.15
CA ALA A 204 0.48 33.51 0.27
C ALA A 204 -0.45 32.35 0.65
N PHE A 205 0.08 31.17 0.93
CA PHE A 205 -0.71 30.00 1.31
C PHE A 205 -1.48 30.20 2.64
N ASN A 206 -0.82 30.70 3.68
CA ASN A 206 -1.50 31.02 4.94
C ASN A 206 -2.51 32.17 4.79
N THR A 207 -2.25 33.12 3.90
CA THR A 207 -3.19 34.22 3.61
C THR A 207 -4.49 33.69 3.01
N THR A 208 -4.40 32.82 2.01
CA THR A 208 -5.62 32.25 1.39
C THR A 208 -6.36 31.32 2.36
N LEU A 209 -5.66 30.49 3.15
CA LEU A 209 -6.30 29.66 4.17
C LEU A 209 -7.07 30.50 5.20
N ARG A 210 -6.47 31.59 5.70
CA ARG A 210 -7.16 32.49 6.64
C ARG A 210 -8.42 33.12 6.02
N LYS A 211 -8.37 33.47 4.73
CA LYS A 211 -9.53 34.01 4.03
C LYS A 211 -10.65 32.97 3.88
N SER A 212 -10.32 31.72 3.59
CA SER A 212 -11.29 30.65 3.34
C SER A 212 -11.79 29.96 4.61
N THR A 213 -10.96 29.86 5.66
CA THR A 213 -11.25 29.06 6.87
C THR A 213 -11.19 29.85 8.18
N GLY A 214 -10.67 31.09 8.17
CA GLY A 214 -10.33 31.85 9.37
C GLY A 214 -9.04 31.40 10.06
N MET A 215 -8.34 30.39 9.54
CA MET A 215 -7.22 29.70 10.23
C MET A 215 -5.94 29.66 9.40
N SER A 216 -4.80 29.64 10.08
CA SER A 216 -3.51 29.25 9.50
C SER A 216 -3.44 27.72 9.31
N GLN A 217 -2.47 27.23 8.53
CA GLN A 217 -2.27 25.79 8.34
C GLN A 217 -2.06 25.01 9.66
N ARG A 218 -1.35 25.59 10.64
CA ARG A 218 -1.16 24.97 11.97
C ARG A 218 -2.47 24.90 12.77
N GLN A 219 -3.31 25.93 12.68
CA GLN A 219 -4.61 25.96 13.34
C GLN A 219 -5.60 24.98 12.67
N LEU A 220 -5.61 24.92 11.34
CA LEU A 220 -6.43 23.96 10.59
C LEU A 220 -6.04 22.52 10.93
N TYR A 221 -4.74 22.19 10.93
CA TYR A 221 -4.23 20.91 11.38
C TYR A 221 -4.73 20.56 12.78
N LYS A 222 -4.51 21.47 13.76
CA LYS A 222 -4.92 21.25 15.14
C LYS A 222 -6.43 21.00 15.26
N LYS A 223 -7.26 21.78 14.57
CA LYS A 223 -8.71 21.62 14.57
C LYS A 223 -9.09 20.23 14.04
N ILE A 224 -8.68 19.89 12.83
CA ILE A 224 -9.06 18.63 12.17
C ILE A 224 -8.61 17.44 13.01
N PHE A 225 -7.36 17.40 13.47
CA PHE A 225 -6.83 16.26 14.22
C PHE A 225 -7.41 16.14 15.64
N SER A 226 -7.83 17.27 16.26
CA SER A 226 -8.58 17.21 17.52
C SER A 226 -9.95 16.61 17.33
N GLU A 227 -10.71 17.05 16.32
CA GLU A 227 -12.04 16.53 16.00
C GLU A 227 -11.97 15.04 15.59
N MET A 228 -11.00 14.65 14.77
CA MET A 228 -10.80 13.24 14.38
C MET A 228 -10.44 12.37 15.59
N ARG A 229 -9.62 12.89 16.53
CA ARG A 229 -9.30 12.16 17.75
C ARG A 229 -10.56 11.87 18.60
N GLU A 230 -11.42 12.86 18.75
CA GLU A 230 -12.70 12.70 19.44
C GLU A 230 -13.59 11.67 18.74
N GLN A 231 -13.79 11.82 17.44
CA GLN A 231 -14.60 10.90 16.64
C GLN A 231 -14.07 9.46 16.65
N TRP A 232 -12.77 9.26 16.48
CA TRP A 232 -12.16 7.92 16.54
C TRP A 232 -12.17 7.32 17.96
N THR A 233 -12.12 8.15 19.01
CA THR A 233 -12.27 7.69 20.38
C THR A 233 -13.69 7.20 20.61
N GLU A 234 -14.70 7.94 20.14
CA GLU A 234 -16.09 7.55 20.20
C GLU A 234 -16.37 6.27 19.38
N GLU A 235 -15.85 6.21 18.15
CA GLU A 235 -15.95 5.05 17.25
C GLU A 235 -15.45 3.74 17.90
N LEU A 236 -14.37 3.82 18.69
CA LEU A 236 -13.80 2.67 19.39
C LEU A 236 -14.47 2.39 20.74
N THR A 237 -15.36 3.27 21.20
CA THR A 237 -16.07 3.08 22.47
C THR A 237 -17.03 1.90 22.35
N GLY A 238 -16.86 0.90 23.22
CA GLY A 238 -17.66 -0.33 23.19
C GLY A 238 -17.18 -1.41 22.22
N GLN A 239 -16.13 -1.16 21.43
CA GLN A 239 -15.49 -2.21 20.64
C GLN A 239 -14.86 -3.24 21.57
N ILE A 240 -15.24 -4.52 21.40
CA ILE A 240 -14.59 -5.64 22.07
C ILE A 240 -13.49 -6.15 21.14
N GLU A 241 -12.23 -5.96 21.56
CA GLU A 241 -11.10 -6.52 20.84
C GLU A 241 -11.02 -8.05 21.04
N SER A 242 -10.65 -8.78 19.98
CA SER A 242 -10.39 -10.22 20.08
C SER A 242 -9.21 -10.52 21.00
N SER A 243 -9.33 -11.59 21.78
CA SER A 243 -8.29 -12.04 22.70
C SER A 243 -7.08 -12.55 21.92
N ARG A 244 -5.89 -12.10 22.32
CA ARG A 244 -4.63 -12.47 21.69
C ARG A 244 -3.47 -12.45 22.68
N GLN A 245 -2.46 -13.25 22.41
CA GLN A 245 -1.23 -13.31 23.21
C GLN A 245 -0.05 -12.81 22.37
N PRO A 246 0.67 -11.76 22.77
CA PRO A 246 1.89 -11.34 22.12
C PRO A 246 2.97 -12.43 22.16
N ILE A 247 3.66 -12.67 21.03
CA ILE A 247 4.76 -13.65 20.96
C ILE A 247 6.04 -13.07 21.54
N ASN A 248 6.29 -11.77 21.34
CA ASN A 248 7.46 -11.08 21.89
C ASN A 248 7.05 -9.95 22.83
N THR A 249 7.92 -9.59 23.75
CA THR A 249 7.69 -8.46 24.66
C THR A 249 7.60 -7.17 23.85
N PRO A 250 6.53 -6.38 24.02
CA PRO A 250 6.45 -5.06 23.41
C PRO A 250 7.59 -4.18 23.92
N ASP A 251 8.25 -3.47 23.00
CA ASP A 251 9.15 -2.38 23.29
C ASP A 251 8.56 -1.07 22.73
N ASP A 252 9.14 0.08 23.09
CA ASP A 252 8.67 1.40 22.66
C ASP A 252 9.11 1.74 21.23
N ASP A 253 10.02 0.96 20.64
CA ASP A 253 10.49 1.17 19.28
C ASP A 253 9.41 0.86 18.26
N TYR A 254 9.34 1.65 17.20
CA TYR A 254 8.46 1.36 16.07
C TYR A 254 9.10 0.27 15.20
N LEU A 255 8.55 -0.94 15.28
CA LEU A 255 9.02 -2.10 14.55
C LEU A 255 7.89 -2.76 13.76
N LEU A 256 8.20 -3.17 12.55
CA LEU A 256 7.30 -3.91 11.68
C LEU A 256 7.81 -5.35 11.53
N TYR A 257 7.05 -6.29 12.08
CA TYR A 257 7.21 -7.72 11.83
C TYR A 257 6.23 -8.13 10.75
N SER A 258 6.68 -8.14 9.49
CA SER A 258 5.83 -8.38 8.33
C SER A 258 5.93 -9.82 7.84
N SER A 259 4.82 -10.33 7.29
CA SER A 259 4.75 -11.65 6.67
C SER A 259 5.30 -12.79 7.55
N PRO A 260 4.78 -12.98 8.78
CA PRO A 260 5.17 -14.10 9.62
C PRO A 260 4.80 -15.43 8.96
N VAL A 261 5.71 -16.41 8.99
CA VAL A 261 5.49 -17.77 8.49
C VAL A 261 5.86 -18.75 9.59
N ALA A 262 4.91 -19.53 10.08
CA ALA A 262 5.15 -20.60 11.03
C ALA A 262 5.74 -21.80 10.29
N ILE A 263 7.00 -22.13 10.54
CA ILE A 263 7.67 -23.28 9.89
C ILE A 263 7.57 -24.57 10.72
N ASN A 264 7.18 -24.46 11.98
CA ASN A 264 6.80 -25.52 12.91
C ASN A 264 6.05 -24.88 14.10
N ASP A 265 5.68 -25.69 15.11
CA ASP A 265 4.91 -25.22 16.27
C ASP A 265 5.66 -24.28 17.22
N SER A 266 6.97 -24.15 17.08
CA SER A 266 7.80 -23.31 17.95
C SER A 266 8.57 -22.21 17.23
N THR A 267 8.60 -22.17 15.88
CA THR A 267 9.44 -21.25 15.13
C THR A 267 8.67 -20.46 14.10
N LEU A 268 8.76 -19.15 14.22
CA LEU A 268 8.19 -18.17 13.29
C LEU A 268 9.32 -17.49 12.52
N ILE A 269 9.25 -17.43 11.20
CA ILE A 269 10.13 -16.63 10.35
C ILE A 269 9.36 -15.38 9.93
N THR A 270 9.99 -14.20 10.03
CA THR A 270 9.34 -12.93 9.65
C THR A 270 10.39 -11.93 9.16
N GLU A 271 9.95 -10.93 8.41
CA GLU A 271 10.76 -9.76 8.12
C GLU A 271 10.61 -8.73 9.24
N LEU A 272 11.73 -8.25 9.76
CA LEU A 272 11.82 -7.15 10.71
C LEU A 272 12.32 -5.89 10.01
N SER A 273 11.59 -4.79 10.14
CA SER A 273 12.00 -3.46 9.67
C SER A 273 11.54 -2.36 10.63
N GLY A 274 12.03 -1.14 10.43
CA GLY A 274 11.65 0.04 11.20
C GLY A 274 12.67 1.16 11.05
N PRO A 275 12.38 2.40 11.49
CA PRO A 275 13.26 3.56 11.31
C PRO A 275 14.64 3.41 11.97
N GLY A 276 14.69 2.74 13.12
CA GLY A 276 15.93 2.55 13.91
C GLY A 276 16.67 1.25 13.65
N VAL A 277 16.17 0.39 12.74
CA VAL A 277 16.73 -0.95 12.53
C VAL A 277 16.95 -1.23 11.05
N ARG A 278 18.03 -1.98 10.76
CA ARG A 278 18.28 -2.47 9.42
C ARG A 278 17.33 -3.63 9.10
N SER A 279 16.65 -3.58 7.96
CA SER A 279 15.73 -4.63 7.53
C SER A 279 16.42 -5.99 7.46
N ALA A 280 15.76 -7.00 8.04
CA ALA A 280 16.31 -8.34 8.17
C ALA A 280 15.21 -9.41 8.19
N ILE A 281 15.57 -10.61 7.72
CA ILE A 281 14.81 -11.82 8.02
C ILE A 281 15.25 -12.31 9.42
N VAL A 282 14.28 -12.55 10.28
CA VAL A 282 14.50 -13.03 11.65
C VAL A 282 13.70 -14.30 11.92
N SER A 283 14.22 -15.15 12.79
CA SER A 283 13.45 -16.23 13.43
C SER A 283 13.04 -15.80 14.83
N ILE A 284 11.83 -16.16 15.24
CA ILE A 284 11.32 -15.94 16.59
C ILE A 284 10.87 -17.30 17.15
N ASP A 285 11.31 -17.62 18.34
CA ASP A 285 10.76 -18.74 19.11
C ASP A 285 9.38 -18.32 19.65
N ILE A 286 8.33 -19.03 19.24
CA ILE A 286 6.94 -18.69 19.55
C ILE A 286 6.65 -18.76 21.06
N ASN A 287 7.31 -19.66 21.79
CA ASN A 287 7.05 -19.89 23.20
C ASN A 287 7.81 -18.90 24.11
N THR A 288 9.02 -18.49 23.70
CA THR A 288 9.88 -17.63 24.52
C THR A 288 9.99 -16.19 24.03
N GLY A 289 9.52 -15.91 22.80
CA GLY A 289 9.68 -14.61 22.13
C GLY A 289 11.13 -14.28 21.72
N LYS A 290 12.10 -15.19 21.93
CA LYS A 290 13.50 -14.96 21.59
C LYS A 290 13.68 -14.81 20.08
N LYS A 291 14.34 -13.73 19.69
CA LYS A 291 14.59 -13.35 18.29
C LYS A 291 16.04 -13.63 17.90
N LYS A 292 16.24 -14.18 16.68
CA LYS A 292 17.57 -14.36 16.07
C LYS A 292 17.54 -13.80 14.65
N THR A 293 18.48 -12.90 14.31
CA THR A 293 18.66 -12.41 12.93
C THR A 293 19.29 -13.52 12.08
N LEU A 294 18.61 -13.88 11.00
CA LEU A 294 19.08 -14.85 10.02
C LEU A 294 19.88 -14.16 8.91
N ARG A 295 19.29 -13.09 8.33
CA ARG A 295 19.92 -12.37 7.22
C ARG A 295 19.40 -10.95 7.12
N TYR A 296 20.29 -9.98 6.88
CA TYR A 296 19.91 -8.64 6.44
C TYR A 296 19.48 -8.67 4.98
N THR A 297 18.39 -7.98 4.67
CA THR A 297 17.87 -7.87 3.30
C THR A 297 18.54 -6.71 2.54
N GLY A 298 18.57 -6.84 1.22
CA GLY A 298 18.82 -5.72 0.31
C GLY A 298 17.57 -4.86 0.13
N PRO A 299 17.63 -3.84 -0.74
CA PRO A 299 16.45 -3.06 -1.12
C PRO A 299 15.37 -3.96 -1.73
N ARG A 300 14.13 -3.82 -1.28
CA ARG A 300 12.98 -4.58 -1.76
C ARG A 300 11.69 -3.76 -1.68
N GLN A 301 10.67 -4.21 -2.39
CA GLN A 301 9.31 -3.67 -2.23
C GLN A 301 8.62 -4.35 -1.05
N SER A 302 7.48 -3.80 -0.62
CA SER A 302 6.61 -4.43 0.38
C SER A 302 5.92 -5.63 -0.24
N GLU A 303 6.46 -6.81 0.01
CA GLU A 303 6.03 -8.12 -0.52
C GLU A 303 6.19 -9.18 0.55
N PRO A 304 5.34 -10.22 0.56
CA PRO A 304 5.52 -11.34 1.48
C PRO A 304 6.87 -12.04 1.27
N ILE A 305 7.43 -12.53 2.37
CA ILE A 305 8.44 -13.59 2.34
C ILE A 305 7.72 -14.94 2.41
N SER A 306 8.38 -15.99 2.00
CA SER A 306 7.90 -17.37 2.19
C SER A 306 8.97 -18.24 2.79
N ALA A 307 8.59 -19.21 3.61
CA ALA A 307 9.51 -20.12 4.27
C ALA A 307 8.89 -21.50 4.45
N ASN A 308 9.76 -22.52 4.51
CA ASN A 308 9.48 -23.84 5.03
C ASN A 308 10.53 -24.24 6.05
N SER A 309 10.55 -25.47 6.54
CA SER A 309 11.52 -25.94 7.54
C SER A 309 12.98 -25.88 7.09
N ALA A 310 13.27 -25.68 5.81
CA ALA A 310 14.62 -25.72 5.25
C ALA A 310 15.07 -24.41 4.58
N LEU A 311 14.14 -23.64 4.01
CA LEU A 311 14.45 -22.53 3.12
C LEU A 311 13.56 -21.32 3.39
N VAL A 312 14.17 -20.13 3.38
CA VAL A 312 13.45 -18.85 3.34
C VAL A 312 13.70 -18.21 1.98
N VAL A 313 12.66 -17.66 1.34
CA VAL A 313 12.73 -17.04 0.02
C VAL A 313 12.09 -15.66 0.05
N TRP A 314 12.69 -14.71 -0.68
CA TRP A 314 12.17 -13.34 -0.85
C TRP A 314 12.68 -12.73 -2.13
N SER A 315 12.08 -11.62 -2.57
CA SER A 315 12.55 -10.82 -3.69
C SER A 315 13.40 -9.63 -3.21
N GLU A 316 14.36 -9.21 -4.02
CA GLU A 316 15.16 -8.00 -3.83
C GLU A 316 15.29 -7.21 -5.14
N LEU A 317 15.39 -5.90 -5.04
CA LEU A 317 15.63 -5.02 -6.17
C LEU A 317 17.10 -5.00 -6.54
N LYS A 318 17.40 -5.07 -7.84
CA LYS A 318 18.76 -5.03 -8.38
C LYS A 318 18.82 -4.04 -9.53
N TRP A 319 19.61 -2.98 -9.35
CA TRP A 319 19.81 -1.94 -10.35
C TRP A 319 20.75 -2.39 -11.46
N HIS A 320 20.43 -1.97 -12.68
CA HIS A 320 21.35 -2.14 -13.80
C HIS A 320 22.54 -1.17 -13.63
N PRO A 321 23.80 -1.60 -13.83
CA PRO A 321 24.96 -0.74 -13.55
C PRO A 321 25.05 0.54 -14.37
N ARG A 322 24.40 0.60 -15.54
CA ARG A 322 24.46 1.73 -16.48
C ARG A 322 23.16 2.53 -16.53
N TRP A 323 22.00 1.90 -16.34
CA TRP A 323 20.70 2.51 -16.61
C TRP A 323 19.90 2.63 -15.31
N GLU A 324 19.75 3.86 -14.82
CA GLU A 324 19.09 4.16 -13.54
C GLU A 324 17.65 3.61 -13.44
N HIS A 325 16.87 3.80 -14.50
CA HIS A 325 15.47 3.33 -14.54
C HIS A 325 15.30 1.85 -14.93
N LYS A 326 16.39 1.11 -15.08
CA LYS A 326 16.35 -0.33 -15.33
C LYS A 326 16.64 -1.07 -14.02
N VAL A 327 15.56 -1.55 -13.39
CA VAL A 327 15.64 -2.24 -12.10
C VAL A 327 14.95 -3.60 -12.24
N TRP A 328 15.62 -4.63 -11.82
CA TRP A 328 15.08 -5.99 -11.77
C TRP A 328 14.55 -6.30 -10.37
N SER A 329 13.56 -7.19 -10.28
CA SER A 329 13.20 -7.90 -9.06
C SER A 329 13.69 -9.34 -9.19
N VAL A 330 14.55 -9.76 -8.27
CA VAL A 330 15.27 -11.04 -8.31
C VAL A 330 15.01 -11.84 -7.04
N ILE A 331 15.01 -13.17 -7.15
CA ILE A 331 14.74 -14.05 -6.03
C ILE A 331 16.04 -14.38 -5.29
N ARG A 332 15.99 -14.24 -3.98
CA ARG A 332 17.03 -14.60 -3.04
C ARG A 332 16.55 -15.68 -2.08
N THR A 333 17.44 -16.58 -1.70
CA THR A 333 17.18 -17.67 -0.78
C THR A 333 18.13 -17.65 0.40
N HIS A 334 17.67 -18.18 1.54
CA HIS A 334 18.48 -18.45 2.71
C HIS A 334 18.18 -19.88 3.19
N ASP A 335 19.20 -20.73 3.18
CA ASP A 335 19.13 -22.10 3.65
C ASP A 335 19.34 -22.12 5.17
N LEU A 336 18.33 -22.59 5.89
CA LEU A 336 18.32 -22.60 7.37
C LEU A 336 19.33 -23.60 7.96
N GLY A 337 19.61 -24.71 7.28
CA GLY A 337 20.54 -25.72 7.73
C GLY A 337 22.00 -25.30 7.60
N SER A 338 22.38 -24.79 6.43
CA SER A 338 23.73 -24.32 6.14
C SER A 338 24.01 -22.88 6.53
N ASN A 339 22.97 -22.10 6.87
CA ASN A 339 23.04 -20.66 7.16
C ASN A 339 23.64 -19.84 5.99
N ARG A 340 23.39 -20.26 4.74
CA ARG A 340 23.88 -19.60 3.53
C ARG A 340 22.78 -18.95 2.73
N SER A 341 23.05 -17.76 2.20
CA SER A 341 22.13 -17.04 1.31
C SER A 341 22.73 -16.88 -0.08
N ARG A 342 21.89 -16.98 -1.11
CA ARG A 342 22.30 -16.77 -2.50
C ARG A 342 21.19 -16.13 -3.32
N TYR A 343 21.56 -15.42 -4.36
CA TYR A 343 20.65 -15.06 -5.44
C TYR A 343 20.50 -16.26 -6.37
N ILE A 344 19.27 -16.72 -6.60
CA ILE A 344 19.01 -17.81 -7.54
C ILE A 344 18.57 -17.29 -8.90
N THR A 345 18.11 -16.03 -8.97
CA THR A 345 17.89 -15.31 -10.24
C THR A 345 18.71 -14.02 -10.24
N HIS A 346 19.03 -13.50 -11.43
CA HIS A 346 19.95 -12.34 -11.55
C HIS A 346 19.35 -11.18 -12.37
N SER A 347 18.21 -11.40 -13.01
CA SER A 347 17.47 -10.44 -13.81
C SER A 347 16.00 -10.86 -13.90
N GLY A 348 15.13 -10.00 -14.47
CA GLY A 348 13.71 -10.26 -14.63
C GLY A 348 12.87 -9.48 -13.63
N TYR A 349 11.56 -9.78 -13.62
CA TYR A 349 10.57 -9.10 -12.80
C TYR A 349 9.75 -10.15 -12.05
N LEU A 350 10.43 -10.80 -11.09
CA LEU A 350 9.86 -11.84 -10.23
C LEU A 350 9.59 -11.26 -8.84
N SER A 351 8.38 -11.38 -8.36
CA SER A 351 7.91 -10.85 -7.07
C SER A 351 7.15 -11.89 -6.26
N SER A 352 6.96 -11.64 -4.98
CA SER A 352 6.19 -12.50 -4.05
C SER A 352 6.45 -14.00 -4.22
N PRO A 353 7.70 -14.47 -4.02
CA PRO A 353 8.01 -15.88 -4.16
C PRO A 353 7.37 -16.71 -3.05
N ALA A 354 6.84 -17.89 -3.41
CA ALA A 354 6.28 -18.89 -2.52
C ALA A 354 7.05 -20.21 -2.65
N VAL A 355 7.72 -20.63 -1.58
CA VAL A 355 8.46 -21.90 -1.57
C VAL A 355 7.49 -23.06 -1.34
N HIS A 356 7.64 -24.11 -2.17
CA HIS A 356 6.85 -25.34 -2.04
C HIS A 356 7.23 -26.10 -0.75
N PRO A 357 6.30 -26.83 -0.12
CA PRO A 357 6.59 -27.61 1.10
C PRO A 357 7.75 -28.60 0.95
N ASP A 358 7.95 -29.18 -0.25
CA ASP A 358 9.05 -30.14 -0.51
C ASP A 358 10.41 -29.46 -0.81
N ARG A 359 10.47 -28.11 -0.83
CA ARG A 359 11.66 -27.28 -1.09
C ARG A 359 12.19 -27.26 -2.54
N LYS A 360 11.74 -28.12 -3.44
CA LYS A 360 12.32 -28.23 -4.80
C LYS A 360 11.88 -27.14 -5.75
N LEU A 361 10.78 -26.47 -5.43
CA LEU A 361 10.06 -25.57 -6.32
C LEU A 361 9.73 -24.25 -5.62
N ILE A 362 9.89 -23.14 -6.34
CA ILE A 362 9.41 -21.83 -5.93
C ILE A 362 8.46 -21.31 -6.99
N ALA A 363 7.25 -20.95 -6.60
CA ALA A 363 6.34 -20.19 -7.42
C ALA A 363 6.60 -18.69 -7.19
N ALA A 364 6.58 -17.88 -8.25
CA ALA A 364 6.73 -16.43 -8.13
C ALA A 364 5.82 -15.71 -9.13
N VAL A 365 5.31 -14.55 -8.76
CA VAL A 365 4.64 -13.66 -9.68
C VAL A 365 5.65 -13.16 -10.69
N LYS A 366 5.36 -13.32 -11.98
CA LYS A 366 6.19 -12.79 -13.07
C LYS A 366 5.42 -11.73 -13.82
N SER A 367 6.02 -10.56 -13.93
CA SER A 367 5.54 -9.47 -14.80
C SER A 367 6.43 -9.36 -16.02
N SER A 368 5.87 -8.96 -17.16
CA SER A 368 6.64 -8.65 -18.36
C SER A 368 6.70 -7.14 -18.61
N THR A 369 7.58 -6.72 -19.51
CA THR A 369 7.68 -5.32 -19.96
C THR A 369 6.46 -4.79 -20.73
N ILE A 370 5.52 -5.66 -21.07
CA ILE A 370 4.25 -5.30 -21.71
C ILE A 370 3.06 -5.53 -20.78
N ASN A 371 3.32 -5.71 -19.47
CA ASN A 371 2.33 -5.97 -18.42
C ASN A 371 1.48 -7.23 -18.71
N SER A 372 2.09 -8.30 -19.23
CA SER A 372 1.52 -9.63 -19.13
C SER A 372 1.97 -10.30 -17.84
N TYR A 373 1.07 -11.06 -17.23
CA TYR A 373 1.25 -11.62 -15.91
C TYR A 373 1.13 -13.14 -15.93
N SER A 374 1.97 -13.80 -15.14
CA SER A 374 1.97 -15.24 -14.98
C SER A 374 2.49 -15.64 -13.61
N ILE A 375 2.29 -16.90 -13.23
CA ILE A 375 3.02 -17.56 -12.16
C ILE A 375 4.15 -18.37 -12.78
N ALA A 376 5.38 -18.02 -12.46
CA ALA A 376 6.57 -18.73 -12.90
C ALA A 376 7.00 -19.73 -11.82
N PHE A 377 7.21 -20.96 -12.22
CA PHE A 377 7.81 -22.01 -11.39
C PHE A 377 9.28 -22.10 -11.70
N ILE A 378 10.08 -21.99 -10.67
CA ILE A 378 11.55 -22.01 -10.75
C ILE A 378 12.14 -23.06 -9.81
N ASP A 379 13.21 -23.69 -10.25
CA ASP A 379 13.98 -24.63 -9.45
C ASP A 379 14.61 -23.90 -8.25
N ALA A 380 14.37 -24.39 -7.03
CA ALA A 380 14.82 -23.75 -5.79
C ALA A 380 16.34 -23.80 -5.61
N ASP A 381 17.04 -24.70 -6.31
CA ASP A 381 18.48 -24.88 -6.20
C ASP A 381 19.25 -24.00 -7.18
N ASN A 382 18.75 -23.75 -8.38
CA ASN A 382 19.50 -23.02 -9.42
C ASN A 382 18.74 -21.87 -10.09
N GLY A 383 17.46 -21.65 -9.75
CA GLY A 383 16.63 -20.56 -10.27
C GLY A 383 16.21 -20.72 -11.74
N LYS A 384 16.41 -21.88 -12.35
CA LYS A 384 15.96 -22.13 -13.73
C LYS A 384 14.44 -22.18 -13.79
N SER A 385 13.88 -21.57 -14.81
CA SER A 385 12.45 -21.67 -15.09
C SER A 385 12.08 -23.10 -15.48
N ILE A 386 11.08 -23.66 -14.80
CA ILE A 386 10.56 -25.00 -15.05
C ILE A 386 9.28 -24.92 -15.87
N LYS A 387 8.32 -24.11 -15.43
CA LYS A 387 7.01 -23.96 -16.06
C LYS A 387 6.47 -22.55 -15.79
N GLU A 388 5.60 -22.08 -16.65
CA GLU A 388 4.95 -20.78 -16.50
C GLU A 388 3.47 -20.90 -16.82
N PHE A 389 2.64 -20.30 -15.99
CA PHE A 389 1.18 -20.32 -16.11
C PHE A 389 0.67 -18.89 -16.29
N PRO A 390 0.26 -18.49 -17.49
CA PRO A 390 -0.42 -17.21 -17.69
C PRO A 390 -1.66 -17.10 -16.80
N THR A 391 -1.92 -15.92 -16.27
CA THR A 391 -3.14 -15.70 -15.50
C THR A 391 -4.37 -15.58 -16.40
N PRO A 392 -5.55 -16.00 -15.94
CA PRO A 392 -6.80 -15.78 -16.66
C PRO A 392 -6.99 -14.30 -17.00
N ASP A 393 -7.40 -14.00 -18.23
CA ASP A 393 -7.67 -12.64 -18.72
C ASP A 393 -6.57 -11.60 -18.39
N ASN A 394 -5.33 -12.08 -18.17
CA ASN A 394 -4.20 -11.26 -17.76
C ASN A 394 -4.42 -10.52 -16.44
N TYR A 395 -5.19 -11.07 -15.50
CA TYR A 395 -5.36 -10.49 -14.17
C TYR A 395 -4.04 -10.48 -13.39
N TYR A 396 -3.82 -9.45 -12.57
CA TYR A 396 -2.59 -9.32 -11.80
C TYR A 396 -2.61 -10.21 -10.56
N PRO A 397 -1.66 -11.17 -10.41
CA PRO A 397 -1.61 -12.07 -9.25
C PRO A 397 -0.91 -11.40 -8.07
N ILE A 398 -1.47 -11.59 -6.87
CA ILE A 398 -1.02 -10.98 -5.62
C ILE A 398 -0.87 -12.08 -4.57
N HIS A 399 0.26 -12.10 -3.86
CA HIS A 399 0.55 -12.93 -2.70
C HIS A 399 0.25 -14.42 -2.89
N PRO A 400 0.87 -15.11 -3.85
CA PRO A 400 0.73 -16.55 -3.98
C PRO A 400 1.27 -17.27 -2.74
N SER A 401 0.56 -18.33 -2.31
CA SER A 401 0.93 -19.17 -1.18
C SER A 401 0.57 -20.62 -1.48
N TRP A 402 1.49 -21.54 -1.21
CA TRP A 402 1.20 -22.97 -1.33
C TRP A 402 0.28 -23.43 -0.19
N ASN A 403 -0.64 -24.34 -0.51
CA ASN A 403 -1.32 -25.08 0.53
C ASN A 403 -0.34 -26.05 1.23
N SER A 404 -0.72 -26.52 2.41
CA SER A 404 0.18 -27.31 3.27
C SER A 404 0.69 -28.61 2.66
N ASN A 405 -0.03 -29.20 1.70
CA ASN A 405 0.37 -30.43 1.01
C ASN A 405 1.06 -30.19 -0.36
N GLY A 406 1.19 -28.93 -0.80
CA GLY A 406 1.85 -28.57 -2.06
C GLY A 406 1.06 -28.86 -3.32
N GLU A 407 -0.21 -29.29 -3.24
CA GLU A 407 -1.02 -29.63 -4.42
C GLU A 407 -1.56 -28.41 -5.16
N ASN A 408 -1.82 -27.31 -4.44
CA ASN A 408 -2.41 -26.11 -4.98
C ASN A 408 -1.70 -24.85 -4.52
N LEU A 409 -1.75 -23.83 -5.35
CA LEU A 409 -1.30 -22.48 -5.03
C LEU A 409 -2.53 -21.58 -4.89
N VAL A 410 -2.76 -21.01 -3.71
CA VAL A 410 -3.80 -20.00 -3.48
C VAL A 410 -3.21 -18.59 -3.65
N MET A 411 -3.99 -17.68 -4.24
CA MET A 411 -3.59 -16.29 -4.42
C MET A 411 -4.80 -15.38 -4.60
N VAL A 412 -4.56 -14.09 -4.59
CA VAL A 412 -5.52 -13.08 -5.00
C VAL A 412 -5.25 -12.70 -6.45
N LEU A 413 -6.29 -12.62 -7.29
CA LEU A 413 -6.19 -11.96 -8.60
C LEU A 413 -6.87 -10.59 -8.53
N LEU A 414 -6.24 -9.58 -9.16
CA LEU A 414 -6.74 -8.21 -9.29
C LEU A 414 -7.17 -7.95 -10.73
N SER A 415 -8.35 -7.41 -10.89
CA SER A 415 -8.92 -6.97 -12.16
C SER A 415 -9.62 -5.62 -12.02
N ALA A 416 -10.21 -5.11 -13.09
CA ALA A 416 -11.08 -3.93 -13.05
C ALA A 416 -12.33 -4.10 -12.15
N LYS A 417 -12.69 -5.36 -11.79
CA LYS A 417 -13.80 -5.69 -10.88
C LYS A 417 -13.36 -5.75 -9.40
N GLY A 418 -12.09 -5.43 -9.10
CA GLY A 418 -11.49 -5.57 -7.78
C GLY A 418 -10.71 -6.86 -7.63
N ARG A 419 -10.78 -7.51 -6.45
CA ARG A 419 -10.02 -8.70 -6.05
C ARG A 419 -10.92 -9.91 -5.87
N ALA A 420 -10.36 -11.09 -6.13
CA ALA A 420 -10.99 -12.37 -5.80
C ALA A 420 -9.92 -13.42 -5.44
N LEU A 421 -10.29 -14.38 -4.61
CA LEU A 421 -9.46 -15.55 -4.29
C LEU A 421 -9.51 -16.55 -5.45
N PHE A 422 -8.33 -17.04 -5.84
CA PHE A 422 -8.14 -18.06 -6.86
C PHE A 422 -7.18 -19.14 -6.39
N THR A 423 -7.33 -20.32 -6.96
CA THR A 423 -6.33 -21.38 -6.89
C THR A 423 -5.81 -21.72 -8.28
N LEU A 424 -4.52 -22.10 -8.32
CA LEU A 424 -3.87 -22.72 -9.47
C LEU A 424 -3.46 -24.14 -9.10
N GLN A 425 -3.87 -25.12 -9.89
CA GLN A 425 -3.39 -26.48 -9.79
C GLN A 425 -2.17 -26.67 -10.71
N PRO A 426 -0.97 -26.89 -10.18
CA PRO A 426 0.26 -26.90 -10.97
C PRO A 426 0.37 -28.01 -12.00
N GLU A 427 -0.23 -29.19 -11.72
CA GLU A 427 -0.17 -30.34 -12.63
C GLU A 427 -0.98 -30.11 -13.89
N SER A 428 -2.26 -29.74 -13.75
CA SER A 428 -3.18 -29.49 -14.86
C SER A 428 -3.00 -28.09 -15.47
N GLY A 429 -2.55 -27.09 -14.68
CA GLY A 429 -2.56 -25.68 -15.05
C GLY A 429 -3.94 -25.03 -14.93
N GLU A 430 -4.87 -25.68 -14.24
CA GLU A 430 -6.24 -25.21 -14.07
C GLU A 430 -6.30 -24.08 -13.04
N TRP A 431 -7.03 -23.03 -13.40
CA TRP A 431 -7.36 -21.91 -12.53
C TRP A 431 -8.80 -22.01 -12.06
N THR A 432 -9.01 -21.94 -10.74
CA THR A 432 -10.35 -21.96 -10.16
C THR A 432 -10.59 -20.71 -9.35
N GLN A 433 -11.65 -19.95 -9.68
CA GLN A 433 -12.11 -18.82 -8.88
C GLN A 433 -12.86 -19.35 -7.64
N LEU A 434 -12.45 -18.91 -6.44
CA LEU A 434 -13.02 -19.37 -5.18
C LEU A 434 -14.08 -18.42 -4.63
N SER A 435 -13.82 -17.10 -4.69
CA SER A 435 -14.70 -16.06 -4.16
C SER A 435 -15.24 -15.15 -5.27
N SER A 436 -16.32 -14.44 -4.98
CA SER A 436 -16.77 -13.32 -5.82
C SER A 436 -15.76 -12.19 -5.85
N TRP A 437 -15.81 -11.36 -6.90
CA TRP A 437 -15.04 -10.13 -6.98
C TRP A 437 -15.53 -9.11 -5.96
N THR A 438 -14.59 -8.44 -5.28
CA THR A 438 -14.87 -7.36 -4.32
C THR A 438 -13.83 -6.26 -4.43
N TYR A 439 -14.19 -5.05 -4.07
CA TYR A 439 -13.23 -3.94 -3.91
C TYR A 439 -12.57 -3.93 -2.52
N ASP A 440 -12.96 -4.81 -1.61
CA ASP A 440 -12.25 -5.00 -0.35
C ASP A 440 -10.81 -5.47 -0.61
N GLU A 441 -9.87 -5.00 0.20
CA GLU A 441 -8.45 -5.31 0.03
C GLU A 441 -8.11 -6.68 0.61
N ILE A 442 -8.54 -7.78 -0.06
CA ILE A 442 -8.11 -9.15 0.28
C ILE A 442 -6.59 -9.26 0.09
N LYS A 443 -5.88 -9.73 1.13
CA LYS A 443 -4.40 -9.83 1.16
C LYS A 443 -3.93 -11.08 1.89
N ASN A 444 -2.72 -11.55 1.55
CA ASN A 444 -1.98 -12.59 2.26
C ASN A 444 -2.77 -13.87 2.51
N PRO A 445 -3.34 -14.52 1.48
CA PRO A 445 -4.04 -15.77 1.66
C PRO A 445 -3.08 -16.89 2.10
N HIS A 446 -3.50 -17.66 3.10
CA HIS A 446 -2.78 -18.83 3.62
C HIS A 446 -3.75 -20.00 3.70
N GLN A 447 -3.43 -21.13 3.04
CA GLN A 447 -4.34 -22.28 2.96
C GLN A 447 -3.82 -23.49 3.74
N GLN A 448 -4.68 -24.07 4.58
CA GLN A 448 -4.46 -25.37 5.19
C GLN A 448 -5.76 -26.21 5.04
N GLY A 449 -5.67 -27.36 4.39
CA GLY A 449 -6.85 -28.12 4.01
C GLY A 449 -7.81 -27.29 3.14
N ASN A 450 -9.09 -27.29 3.50
CA ASN A 450 -10.12 -26.51 2.81
C ASN A 450 -10.25 -25.07 3.27
N LEU A 451 -9.56 -24.68 4.33
CA LEU A 451 -9.65 -23.37 4.93
C LEU A 451 -8.58 -22.43 4.38
N ILE A 452 -8.97 -21.21 4.07
CA ILE A 452 -8.11 -20.14 3.59
C ILE A 452 -8.25 -18.94 4.52
N TRP A 453 -7.19 -18.61 5.25
CA TRP A 453 -7.09 -17.40 6.07
C TRP A 453 -6.54 -16.26 5.25
N TYR A 454 -7.07 -15.07 5.43
CA TYR A 454 -6.59 -13.87 4.75
C TYR A 454 -6.94 -12.61 5.55
N SER A 455 -6.29 -11.50 5.26
CA SER A 455 -6.67 -10.20 5.79
C SER A 455 -7.55 -9.44 4.79
N ALA A 456 -8.59 -8.76 5.29
CA ALA A 456 -9.47 -7.90 4.51
C ALA A 456 -10.12 -6.83 5.40
N GLN A 457 -10.85 -5.91 4.78
CA GLN A 457 -11.52 -4.82 5.50
C GLN A 457 -12.60 -5.34 6.44
N GLY A 458 -12.52 -4.92 7.73
CA GLY A 458 -13.55 -5.06 8.73
C GLY A 458 -14.43 -3.80 8.85
N ASP A 459 -15.00 -3.54 10.04
CA ASP A 459 -15.81 -2.33 10.27
C ASP A 459 -14.95 -1.09 10.47
N LEU A 460 -13.90 -1.19 11.28
CA LEU A 460 -13.08 -0.06 11.77
C LEU A 460 -11.60 -0.20 11.41
N SER A 461 -11.20 -1.39 10.96
CA SER A 461 -9.83 -1.77 10.64
C SER A 461 -9.81 -3.00 9.75
N ASP A 462 -8.64 -3.34 9.22
CA ASP A 462 -8.44 -4.63 8.55
C ASP A 462 -8.44 -5.76 9.57
N GLU A 463 -9.04 -6.91 9.20
CA GLU A 463 -9.27 -8.06 10.08
C GLU A 463 -8.85 -9.37 9.41
N ILE A 464 -8.72 -10.43 10.21
CA ILE A 464 -8.49 -11.78 9.70
C ILE A 464 -9.83 -12.46 9.48
N PHE A 465 -9.94 -13.03 8.29
CA PHE A 465 -11.08 -13.86 7.84
C PHE A 465 -10.62 -15.28 7.56
N VAL A 466 -11.56 -16.21 7.64
CA VAL A 466 -11.40 -17.57 7.14
C VAL A 466 -12.51 -17.88 6.13
N PHE A 467 -12.11 -18.35 4.96
CA PHE A 467 -12.98 -18.80 3.88
C PHE A 467 -12.87 -20.33 3.76
N ASP A 468 -14.00 -21.01 3.78
CA ASP A 468 -14.06 -22.45 3.48
C ASP A 468 -14.27 -22.67 1.97
N ALA A 469 -13.31 -23.29 1.32
CA ALA A 469 -13.32 -23.50 -0.13
C ALA A 469 -14.41 -24.49 -0.58
N VAL A 470 -14.95 -25.33 0.33
CA VAL A 470 -16.01 -26.31 0.06
C VAL A 470 -17.38 -25.70 0.29
N THR A 471 -17.64 -25.21 1.50
CA THR A 471 -18.96 -24.64 1.88
C THR A 471 -19.18 -23.24 1.34
N LYS A 472 -18.12 -22.56 0.91
CA LYS A 472 -18.10 -21.13 0.48
C LYS A 472 -18.49 -20.16 1.61
N GLU A 473 -18.48 -20.61 2.84
CA GLU A 473 -18.69 -19.74 3.99
C GLU A 473 -17.46 -18.86 4.24
N ASN A 474 -17.71 -17.61 4.61
CA ASN A 474 -16.69 -16.64 5.00
C ASN A 474 -16.98 -16.13 6.41
N LYS A 475 -16.00 -16.22 7.31
CA LYS A 475 -16.15 -15.85 8.72
C LYS A 475 -15.05 -14.90 9.15
N ARG A 476 -15.41 -13.82 9.85
CA ARG A 476 -14.49 -12.90 10.48
C ARG A 476 -14.04 -13.45 11.83
N LEU A 477 -12.73 -13.55 12.03
CA LEU A 477 -12.12 -14.15 13.24
C LEU A 477 -11.62 -13.12 14.23
N THR A 478 -11.32 -11.88 13.78
CA THR A 478 -10.73 -10.86 14.65
C THR A 478 -11.57 -9.59 14.71
N SER A 479 -11.38 -8.85 15.79
CA SER A 479 -11.82 -7.48 16.00
C SER A 479 -10.62 -6.72 16.57
N SER A 480 -9.90 -5.99 15.73
CA SER A 480 -8.67 -5.30 16.07
C SER A 480 -8.89 -3.79 16.15
N LYS A 481 -8.15 -3.13 17.03
CA LYS A 481 -8.26 -1.68 17.21
C LYS A 481 -7.76 -0.88 16.00
N PHE A 482 -6.66 -1.35 15.38
CA PHE A 482 -6.01 -0.65 14.25
C PHE A 482 -5.65 -1.56 13.09
N GLY A 483 -5.84 -2.86 13.21
CA GLY A 483 -5.70 -3.81 12.12
C GLY A 483 -4.98 -5.10 12.48
N ALA A 484 -5.45 -6.18 11.86
CA ALA A 484 -4.89 -7.53 11.91
C ALA A 484 -4.46 -7.93 10.50
N TYR A 485 -3.20 -8.36 10.34
CA TYR A 485 -2.59 -8.62 9.04
C TYR A 485 -1.80 -9.92 9.03
N HIS A 486 -1.49 -10.43 7.84
CA HIS A 486 -0.55 -11.52 7.59
C HIS A 486 -0.84 -12.79 8.41
N PRO A 487 -1.98 -13.45 8.22
CA PRO A 487 -2.30 -14.68 8.94
C PRO A 487 -1.36 -15.82 8.52
N THR A 488 -0.96 -16.64 9.49
CA THR A 488 -0.28 -17.92 9.28
C THR A 488 -0.76 -18.92 10.32
N ILE A 489 -0.79 -20.21 9.96
CA ILE A 489 -1.27 -21.28 10.84
C ILE A 489 -0.07 -22.18 11.16
N THR A 490 0.11 -22.47 12.44
CA THR A 490 1.10 -23.48 12.88
C THR A 490 0.61 -24.89 12.54
N PRO A 491 1.50 -25.88 12.41
CA PRO A 491 1.08 -27.28 12.20
C PRO A 491 0.08 -27.81 13.25
N ASP A 492 0.19 -27.37 14.51
CA ASP A 492 -0.76 -27.70 15.59
C ASP A 492 -2.07 -26.90 15.56
N GLY A 493 -2.27 -26.03 14.53
CA GLY A 493 -3.53 -25.34 14.27
C GLY A 493 -3.71 -23.97 14.91
N ARG A 494 -2.68 -23.40 15.56
CA ARG A 494 -2.78 -22.04 16.13
C ARG A 494 -2.72 -20.98 15.03
N LEU A 495 -3.65 -20.04 15.06
CA LEU A 495 -3.61 -18.85 14.20
C LEU A 495 -2.64 -17.82 14.79
N ILE A 496 -1.66 -17.42 14.02
CA ILE A 496 -0.76 -16.31 14.29
C ILE A 496 -1.02 -15.24 13.23
N TYR A 497 -1.03 -13.97 13.65
CA TYR A 497 -1.15 -12.83 12.75
C TYR A 497 -0.35 -11.64 13.29
N THR A 498 -0.23 -10.56 12.55
CA THR A 498 0.38 -9.32 13.05
C THR A 498 -0.70 -8.32 13.43
N ASP A 499 -0.66 -7.84 14.69
CA ASP A 499 -1.52 -6.80 15.25
C ASP A 499 -0.83 -5.44 15.10
N TYR A 500 -1.53 -4.45 14.52
CA TYR A 500 -0.98 -3.11 14.33
C TYR A 500 -1.27 -2.21 15.54
N ARG A 501 -0.24 -1.51 15.99
CA ARG A 501 -0.28 -0.52 17.09
C ARG A 501 0.59 0.69 16.73
N ALA A 502 0.54 1.74 17.54
CA ALA A 502 1.45 2.89 17.37
C ALA A 502 2.94 2.53 17.51
N SER A 503 3.26 1.32 18.00
CA SER A 503 4.61 0.73 18.01
C SER A 503 4.91 -0.14 16.78
N GLY A 504 4.03 -0.17 15.78
CA GLY A 504 4.17 -0.94 14.53
C GLY A 504 3.40 -2.26 14.52
N LEU A 505 3.84 -3.22 13.72
CA LEU A 505 3.25 -4.56 13.58
C LEU A 505 3.93 -5.57 14.50
N ARG A 506 3.15 -6.28 15.30
CA ARG A 506 3.66 -7.29 16.26
C ARG A 506 3.00 -8.65 16.03
N PRO A 507 3.75 -9.76 16.00
CA PRO A 507 3.17 -11.08 15.87
C PRO A 507 2.47 -11.48 17.17
N VAL A 508 1.24 -11.98 17.03
CA VAL A 508 0.39 -12.42 18.14
C VAL A 508 -0.23 -13.77 17.84
N ILE A 509 -0.50 -14.57 18.88
CA ILE A 509 -1.30 -15.79 18.79
C ILE A 509 -2.75 -15.40 19.06
N HIS A 510 -3.65 -15.79 18.17
CA HIS A 510 -5.10 -15.68 18.40
C HIS A 510 -5.54 -16.67 19.47
N THR A 511 -6.29 -16.20 20.46
CA THR A 511 -6.77 -17.02 21.59
C THR A 511 -8.29 -16.98 21.76
N ASP A 512 -8.98 -16.33 20.85
CA ASP A 512 -10.44 -16.16 20.86
C ASP A 512 -11.08 -17.18 19.92
N ASN A 513 -12.21 -17.75 20.33
CA ASN A 513 -13.04 -18.60 19.49
C ASN A 513 -14.32 -17.89 19.02
N SER A 514 -14.45 -16.60 19.30
CA SER A 514 -15.60 -15.80 18.89
C SER A 514 -15.60 -15.57 17.37
N LEU A 515 -16.79 -15.52 16.80
CA LEU A 515 -17.01 -15.08 15.42
C LEU A 515 -17.66 -13.70 15.44
N TYR A 516 -17.25 -12.86 14.52
CA TYR A 516 -17.75 -11.49 14.41
C TYR A 516 -18.69 -11.36 13.20
N PRO A 517 -19.68 -10.44 13.24
CA PRO A 517 -20.62 -10.24 12.14
C PRO A 517 -19.89 -9.77 10.86
N ALA A 518 -20.58 -9.89 9.73
CA ALA A 518 -20.10 -9.36 8.46
C ALA A 518 -19.86 -7.84 8.57
N PRO A 519 -18.74 -7.33 8.07
CA PRO A 519 -18.35 -5.94 8.24
C PRO A 519 -19.16 -4.97 7.38
N ASN A 520 -19.28 -3.73 7.86
CA ASN A 520 -19.77 -2.60 7.10
C ASN A 520 -18.83 -1.39 7.25
N PRO A 521 -17.71 -1.36 6.51
CA PRO A 521 -16.70 -0.32 6.64
C PRO A 521 -17.20 1.09 6.31
N ALA A 522 -18.33 1.22 5.61
CA ALA A 522 -18.94 2.52 5.32
C ALA A 522 -19.46 3.24 6.57
N LEU A 523 -19.63 2.54 7.69
CA LEU A 523 -20.07 3.12 8.96
C LEU A 523 -18.91 3.74 9.76
N SER A 524 -17.65 3.47 9.41
CA SER A 524 -16.49 4.08 10.06
C SER A 524 -16.34 5.56 9.70
N VAL A 525 -15.68 6.34 10.56
CA VAL A 525 -15.33 7.75 10.30
C VAL A 525 -14.55 7.89 8.99
N SER A 526 -13.55 7.02 8.76
CA SER A 526 -12.76 7.02 7.52
C SER A 526 -13.60 6.65 6.29
N GLY A 527 -14.49 5.67 6.40
CA GLY A 527 -15.42 5.27 5.35
C GLY A 527 -16.45 6.35 5.02
N ASN A 528 -16.98 7.02 6.04
CA ASN A 528 -17.88 8.17 5.87
C ASN A 528 -17.20 9.34 5.15
N LEU A 529 -15.96 9.68 5.51
CA LEU A 529 -15.19 10.73 4.86
C LEU A 529 -14.96 10.42 3.38
N ALA A 530 -14.54 9.19 3.05
CA ALA A 530 -14.36 8.75 1.67
C ALA A 530 -15.66 8.80 0.86
N THR A 531 -16.80 8.45 1.47
CA THR A 531 -18.11 8.53 0.85
C THR A 531 -18.52 9.98 0.59
N LEU A 532 -18.30 10.87 1.56
CA LEU A 532 -18.64 12.28 1.47
C LEU A 532 -17.89 12.98 0.32
N ILE A 533 -16.57 12.80 0.23
CA ILE A 533 -15.77 13.40 -0.84
C ILE A 533 -16.11 12.84 -2.24
N SER A 534 -16.63 11.62 -2.33
CA SER A 534 -17.04 11.02 -3.60
C SER A 534 -18.38 11.55 -4.11
N ARG A 535 -19.16 12.18 -3.24
CA ARG A 535 -20.46 12.82 -3.58
C ARG A 535 -20.32 14.28 -3.98
N GLN A 536 -19.22 14.90 -3.64
CA GLN A 536 -18.87 16.26 -4.05
C GLN A 536 -18.38 16.32 -5.50
#